data_8b99a27571ba416eee56efc23125a8b3
#
_entry.id   8b99a27571ba416eee56efc23125a8b3
#
_cell.length_a   1.000
_cell.length_b   1.000
_cell.length_c   1.000
_cell.angle_alpha   90.00
_cell.angle_beta   90.00
_cell.angle_gamma   90.00
#
_symmetry.space_group_name_H-M   'P 1'
#
loop_
_entity.id
_entity.type
_entity.pdbx_description
1 polymer ?
#
loop_
_entity_poly.entity_id
_entity_poly.type
_entity_poly.pdbx_seq_one_letter_code
_entity_poly.pdbx_strand_id
1 'polypeptide(L)'
;MKPSVLNLFRNTLTRDLVVPTMSLGGHGTANMTGNIAPRELATISTPWTSYAEAEGFKNAYLGLLPLLHYTYSAINPVAVKSLMKALGMPAGDLRKPLTGLEGEALAKGVRIVRELGLDKRYGYKVKTVAAVAA
;
A
#
# COMPACT_ATOMS: atom_id res chain seq x y z
N MET A 1 -1.47 10.61 -31.26
CA MET A 1 -1.37 11.27 -29.93
C MET A 1 0.10 11.40 -29.57
N LYS A 2 0.56 12.59 -29.21
CA LYS A 2 1.98 12.79 -28.90
C LYS A 2 2.35 12.03 -27.62
N PRO A 3 3.51 11.35 -27.58
CA PRO A 3 3.92 10.50 -26.44
C PRO A 3 4.01 11.22 -25.08
N SER A 4 4.06 12.56 -25.09
CA SER A 4 4.27 13.39 -23.90
C SER A 4 3.09 13.40 -22.90
N VAL A 5 1.86 13.19 -23.36
CA VAL A 5 0.67 13.19 -22.49
C VAL A 5 0.52 11.82 -21.79
N LEU A 6 0.88 10.72 -22.47
CA LEU A 6 0.88 9.38 -21.88
C LEU A 6 1.93 9.22 -20.77
N ASN A 7 3.03 9.98 -20.85
CA ASN A 7 4.09 9.92 -19.83
C ASN A 7 3.65 10.49 -18.48
N LEU A 8 2.66 11.37 -18.42
CA LEU A 8 2.15 11.93 -17.18
C LEU A 8 1.36 10.89 -16.35
N PHE A 9 0.75 9.91 -17.00
CA PHE A 9 0.00 8.83 -16.33
C PHE A 9 0.85 7.61 -16.02
N ARG A 10 2.12 7.62 -16.37
CA ARG A 10 3.03 6.46 -16.20
C ARG A 10 3.44 6.21 -14.75
N ASN A 11 3.37 7.23 -13.89
CA ASN A 11 3.81 7.18 -12.51
C ASN A 11 2.81 7.92 -11.62
N THR A 12 1.59 7.46 -11.52
CA THR A 12 0.63 8.11 -10.63
C THR A 12 0.79 7.58 -9.22
N LEU A 13 1.07 8.50 -8.32
CA LEU A 13 0.95 8.37 -6.87
C LEU A 13 -0.53 8.20 -6.51
N THR A 14 -1.13 7.07 -6.86
CA THR A 14 -2.57 6.92 -6.69
C THR A 14 -2.86 5.74 -5.82
N ARG A 15 -3.37 6.06 -4.68
CA ARG A 15 -3.81 5.19 -3.62
C ARG A 15 -4.48 3.90 -4.14
N ASP A 16 -5.59 4.04 -4.80
CA ASP A 16 -6.49 3.00 -5.30
C ASP A 16 -6.66 3.00 -6.83
N LEU A 17 -6.00 3.92 -7.54
CA LEU A 17 -6.08 4.03 -8.99
C LEU A 17 -5.00 3.21 -9.74
N VAL A 18 -4.32 2.31 -9.05
CA VAL A 18 -3.31 1.43 -9.68
C VAL A 18 -3.94 0.67 -10.84
N VAL A 19 -5.07 0.01 -10.60
CA VAL A 19 -5.75 -0.80 -11.60
C VAL A 19 -6.31 0.04 -12.74
N PRO A 20 -7.05 1.13 -12.52
CA PRO A 20 -7.46 2.02 -13.59
C PRO A 20 -6.29 2.53 -14.43
N THR A 21 -5.17 2.91 -13.78
CA THR A 21 -3.97 3.37 -14.48
C THR A 21 -3.38 2.29 -15.38
N MET A 22 -3.25 1.07 -14.87
CA MET A 22 -2.72 -0.05 -15.65
C MET A 22 -3.66 -0.43 -16.80
N SER A 23 -4.98 -0.40 -16.58
CA SER A 23 -6.00 -0.68 -17.60
C SER A 23 -5.99 0.33 -18.75
N LEU A 24 -5.56 1.57 -18.48
CA LEU A 24 -5.41 2.63 -19.48
C LEU A 24 -4.04 2.64 -20.17
N GLY A 25 -3.24 1.59 -20.01
CA GLY A 25 -1.92 1.47 -20.63
C GLY A 25 -0.80 2.09 -19.82
N GLY A 26 -0.97 2.23 -18.52
CA GLY A 26 0.11 2.61 -17.59
C GLY A 26 1.25 1.57 -17.60
N HIS A 27 2.48 2.01 -17.35
CA HIS A 27 3.66 1.14 -17.38
C HIS A 27 4.13 0.74 -15.96
N GLY A 28 3.54 1.31 -14.93
CA GLY A 28 3.89 1.04 -13.55
C GLY A 28 3.35 2.10 -12.60
N THR A 29 3.56 1.90 -11.32
CA THR A 29 3.09 2.81 -10.28
C THR A 29 4.20 3.13 -9.29
N ALA A 30 4.24 4.36 -8.78
CA ALA A 30 4.96 4.73 -7.59
C ALA A 30 3.98 4.79 -6.43
N ASN A 31 3.95 3.75 -5.60
CA ASN A 31 2.97 3.64 -4.53
C ASN A 31 3.64 3.23 -3.22
N MET A 32 3.43 3.98 -2.15
CA MET A 32 4.10 3.73 -0.87
C MET A 32 3.65 2.44 -0.17
N THR A 33 2.51 1.87 -0.54
CA THR A 33 2.06 0.57 -0.05
C THR A 33 3.05 -0.55 -0.37
N GLY A 34 3.82 -0.41 -1.45
CA GLY A 34 4.88 -1.33 -1.82
C GLY A 34 5.99 -1.48 -0.79
N ASN A 35 6.17 -0.53 0.13
CA ASN A 35 7.09 -0.70 1.25
C ASN A 35 6.63 -1.78 2.25
N ILE A 36 5.33 -2.07 2.28
CA ILE A 36 4.72 -3.03 3.23
C ILE A 36 4.29 -4.31 2.51
N ALA A 37 3.75 -4.20 1.30
CA ALA A 37 3.23 -5.31 0.52
C ALA A 37 3.81 -5.31 -0.91
N PRO A 38 5.13 -5.53 -1.08
CA PRO A 38 5.78 -5.37 -2.39
C PRO A 38 5.29 -6.36 -3.44
N ARG A 39 5.07 -7.63 -3.07
CA ARG A 39 4.60 -8.65 -4.02
C ARG A 39 3.17 -8.40 -4.46
N GLU A 40 2.30 -8.06 -3.51
CA GLU A 40 0.89 -7.74 -3.76
C GLU A 40 0.78 -6.51 -4.65
N LEU A 41 1.56 -5.47 -4.38
CA LEU A 41 1.59 -4.28 -5.22
C LEU A 41 2.12 -4.60 -6.63
N ALA A 42 3.18 -5.40 -6.74
CA ALA A 42 3.71 -5.83 -8.03
C ALA A 42 2.64 -6.59 -8.84
N THR A 43 1.89 -7.49 -8.20
CA THR A 43 0.82 -8.25 -8.85
C THR A 43 -0.23 -7.32 -9.48
N ILE A 44 -0.73 -6.34 -8.73
CA ILE A 44 -1.75 -5.41 -9.26
C ILE A 44 -1.18 -4.30 -10.16
N SER A 45 0.13 -4.19 -10.25
CA SER A 45 0.83 -3.27 -11.16
C SER A 45 1.30 -3.94 -12.45
N THR A 46 1.04 -5.24 -12.60
CA THR A 46 1.36 -6.00 -13.82
C THR A 46 0.09 -6.15 -14.65
N PRO A 47 0.05 -5.66 -15.89
CA PRO A 47 -1.12 -5.83 -16.76
C PRO A 47 -1.43 -7.31 -16.98
N TRP A 48 -2.72 -7.66 -16.95
CA TRP A 48 -3.16 -8.99 -17.37
C TRP A 48 -3.22 -9.07 -18.90
N THR A 49 -2.96 -10.24 -19.42
CA THR A 49 -2.91 -10.49 -20.87
C THR A 49 -4.09 -11.33 -21.38
N SER A 50 -4.84 -11.93 -20.46
CA SER A 50 -5.99 -12.77 -20.78
C SER A 50 -7.15 -12.53 -19.81
N TYR A 51 -8.36 -12.85 -20.25
CA TYR A 51 -9.56 -12.76 -19.42
C TYR A 51 -9.48 -13.69 -18.18
N ALA A 52 -8.85 -14.85 -18.33
CA ALA A 52 -8.68 -15.78 -17.23
C ALA A 52 -7.81 -15.21 -16.08
N GLU A 53 -6.83 -14.38 -16.41
CA GLU A 53 -5.98 -13.69 -15.42
C GLU A 53 -6.71 -12.53 -14.74
N ALA A 54 -7.70 -11.93 -15.39
CA ALA A 54 -8.41 -10.75 -14.91
C ALA A 54 -9.15 -11.00 -13.59
N GLU A 55 -9.67 -12.21 -13.35
CA GLU A 55 -10.36 -12.55 -12.11
C GLU A 55 -9.38 -12.64 -10.92
N GLY A 56 -8.25 -13.30 -11.11
CA GLY A 56 -7.18 -13.35 -10.10
C GLY A 56 -6.65 -11.96 -9.78
N PHE A 57 -6.45 -11.13 -10.78
CA PHE A 57 -6.04 -9.75 -10.65
C PHE A 57 -7.07 -8.90 -9.86
N LYS A 58 -8.36 -9.03 -10.19
CA LYS A 58 -9.44 -8.37 -9.47
C LYS A 58 -9.44 -8.73 -7.99
N ASN A 59 -9.32 -10.04 -7.69
CA ASN A 59 -9.31 -10.51 -6.30
C ASN A 59 -8.08 -10.01 -5.54
N ALA A 60 -6.90 -9.99 -6.16
CA ALA A 60 -5.68 -9.43 -5.58
C ALA A 60 -5.84 -7.93 -5.28
N TYR A 61 -6.45 -7.18 -6.19
CA TYR A 61 -6.70 -5.75 -6.01
C TYR A 61 -7.69 -5.48 -4.88
N LEU A 62 -8.85 -6.14 -4.91
CA LEU A 62 -9.88 -5.95 -3.87
C LEU A 62 -9.36 -6.35 -2.49
N GLY A 63 -8.57 -7.42 -2.41
CA GLY A 63 -7.92 -7.83 -1.17
C GLY A 63 -6.93 -6.79 -0.63
N LEU A 64 -6.20 -6.09 -1.49
CA LEU A 64 -5.21 -5.10 -1.09
C LEU A 64 -5.81 -3.70 -0.78
N LEU A 65 -7.04 -3.43 -1.20
CA LEU A 65 -7.69 -2.11 -1.03
C LEU A 65 -7.64 -1.56 0.41
N PRO A 66 -7.92 -2.35 1.46
CA PRO A 66 -7.84 -1.85 2.84
C PRO A 66 -6.46 -1.26 3.17
N LEU A 67 -5.39 -1.92 2.73
CA LEU A 67 -4.03 -1.44 2.96
C LEU A 67 -3.70 -0.23 2.09
N LEU A 68 -4.12 -0.22 0.83
CA LEU A 68 -3.98 0.93 -0.06
C LEU A 68 -4.65 2.17 0.54
N HIS A 69 -5.87 2.04 1.04
CA HIS A 69 -6.57 3.14 1.69
C HIS A 69 -5.91 3.57 3.00
N TYR A 70 -5.45 2.61 3.80
CA TYR A 70 -4.79 2.91 5.06
C TYR A 70 -3.49 3.69 4.89
N THR A 71 -2.63 3.28 3.97
CA THR A 71 -1.32 3.95 3.75
C THR A 71 -1.46 5.40 3.31
N TYR A 72 -2.62 5.78 2.80
CA TYR A 72 -2.97 7.16 2.41
C TYR A 72 -4.02 7.81 3.35
N SER A 73 -4.28 7.24 4.52
CA SER A 73 -5.25 7.80 5.49
C SER A 73 -4.80 9.09 6.16
N ALA A 74 -3.52 9.41 6.07
CA ALA A 74 -2.93 10.66 6.52
C ALA A 74 -2.00 11.22 5.44
N ILE A 75 -1.58 12.48 5.62
CA ILE A 75 -0.63 13.11 4.70
C ILE A 75 0.64 12.23 4.55
N ASN A 76 1.07 12.04 3.30
CA ASN A 76 2.29 11.28 3.00
C ASN A 76 3.52 11.97 3.62
N PRO A 77 4.39 11.24 4.35
CA PRO A 77 4.47 9.77 4.55
C PRO A 77 3.99 9.29 5.93
N VAL A 78 3.10 10.00 6.61
CA VAL A 78 2.77 9.76 8.01
C VAL A 78 2.26 8.34 8.25
N ALA A 79 1.20 7.91 7.56
CA ALA A 79 0.58 6.60 7.81
C ALA A 79 1.53 5.45 7.49
N VAL A 80 2.21 5.47 6.35
CA VAL A 80 3.11 4.39 5.93
C VAL A 80 4.31 4.27 6.88
N LYS A 81 4.96 5.38 7.26
CA LYS A 81 6.10 5.35 8.18
C LYS A 81 5.71 4.91 9.58
N SER A 82 4.57 5.36 10.10
CA SER A 82 4.06 4.91 11.39
C SER A 82 3.80 3.41 11.40
N LEU A 83 3.17 2.89 10.34
CA LEU A 83 2.92 1.47 10.21
C LEU A 83 4.22 0.67 10.07
N MET A 84 5.15 1.08 9.22
CA MET A 84 6.46 0.43 9.08
C MET A 84 7.20 0.34 10.43
N LYS A 85 7.18 1.43 11.22
CA LYS A 85 7.78 1.47 12.56
C LYS A 85 7.12 0.47 13.52
N ALA A 86 5.78 0.36 13.49
CA ALA A 86 5.03 -0.62 14.27
C ALA A 86 5.30 -2.07 13.83
N LEU A 87 5.61 -2.29 12.57
CA LEU A 87 5.99 -3.59 12.01
C LEU A 87 7.46 -3.96 12.25
N GLY A 88 8.22 -3.13 12.96
CA GLY A 88 9.63 -3.36 13.22
C GLY A 88 10.55 -3.09 12.03
N MET A 89 10.05 -2.41 11.01
CA MET A 89 10.82 -2.04 9.82
C MET A 89 11.58 -0.71 10.04
N PRO A 90 12.71 -0.49 9.38
CA PRO A 90 13.44 0.77 9.43
C PRO A 90 12.63 1.87 8.72
N ALA A 91 12.03 2.77 9.47
CA ALA A 91 11.21 3.85 8.91
C ALA A 91 11.76 5.26 9.19
N GLY A 92 12.68 5.37 10.17
CA GLY A 92 13.15 6.66 10.66
C GLY A 92 12.05 7.52 11.27
N ASP A 93 12.38 8.75 11.63
CA ASP A 93 11.43 9.69 12.19
C ASP A 93 10.79 10.57 11.12
N LEU A 94 9.64 11.14 11.45
CA LEU A 94 8.99 12.15 10.64
C LEU A 94 9.66 13.51 10.87
N ARG A 95 9.81 14.28 9.83
CA ARG A 95 10.25 15.69 9.97
C ARG A 95 9.12 16.54 10.54
N LYS A 96 9.46 17.41 11.48
CA LYS A 96 8.50 18.41 12.00
C LYS A 96 7.94 19.27 10.86
N PRO A 97 6.66 19.66 10.90
CA PRO A 97 5.71 19.50 12.00
C PRO A 97 4.93 18.17 11.98
N LEU A 98 5.27 17.19 11.14
CA LEU A 98 4.55 15.94 11.03
C LEU A 98 4.77 15.07 12.28
N THR A 99 3.66 14.51 12.78
CA THR A 99 3.64 13.53 13.88
C THR A 99 3.16 12.18 13.39
N GLY A 100 3.62 11.10 14.02
CA GLY A 100 3.19 9.74 13.70
C GLY A 100 1.76 9.44 14.12
N LEU A 101 1.17 8.40 13.53
CA LEU A 101 -0.09 7.85 13.98
C LEU A 101 0.14 7.06 15.27
N GLU A 102 -0.81 7.17 16.19
CA GLU A 102 -0.81 6.50 17.50
C GLU A 102 -2.19 5.89 17.80
N GLY A 103 -2.29 5.14 18.89
CA GLY A 103 -3.54 4.58 19.38
C GLY A 103 -4.31 3.78 18.31
N GLU A 104 -5.61 3.98 18.23
CA GLU A 104 -6.50 3.24 17.33
C GLU A 104 -6.18 3.45 15.86
N ALA A 105 -5.74 4.63 15.45
CA ALA A 105 -5.34 4.89 14.07
C ALA A 105 -4.17 4.01 13.62
N LEU A 106 -3.18 3.79 14.49
CA LEU A 106 -2.06 2.91 14.23
C LEU A 106 -2.47 1.43 14.34
N ALA A 107 -3.27 1.09 15.35
CA ALA A 107 -3.77 -0.27 15.56
C ALA A 107 -4.57 -0.79 14.38
N LYS A 108 -5.38 0.06 13.74
CA LYS A 108 -6.10 -0.27 12.51
C LYS A 108 -5.16 -0.75 11.40
N GLY A 109 -4.05 -0.09 11.18
CA GLY A 109 -3.06 -0.50 10.17
C GLY A 109 -2.44 -1.85 10.49
N VAL A 110 -2.11 -2.10 11.74
CA VAL A 110 -1.56 -3.38 12.20
C VAL A 110 -2.59 -4.51 12.00
N ARG A 111 -3.86 -4.27 12.31
CA ARG A 111 -4.93 -5.26 12.07
C ARG A 111 -5.03 -5.61 10.59
N ILE A 112 -5.07 -4.62 9.70
CA ILE A 112 -5.11 -4.86 8.25
C ILE A 112 -3.94 -5.73 7.80
N VAL A 113 -2.72 -5.45 8.25
CA VAL A 113 -1.54 -6.25 7.91
C VAL A 113 -1.69 -7.70 8.36
N ARG A 114 -2.24 -7.94 9.57
CA ARG A 114 -2.50 -9.28 10.10
C ARG A 114 -3.62 -10.01 9.35
N GLU A 115 -4.72 -9.33 9.08
CA GLU A 115 -5.85 -9.88 8.29
C GLU A 115 -5.42 -10.32 6.90
N LEU A 116 -4.51 -9.58 6.28
CA LEU A 116 -3.92 -9.92 4.99
C LEU A 116 -2.78 -10.96 5.09
N GLY A 117 -2.40 -11.39 6.30
CA GLY A 117 -1.33 -12.35 6.55
C GLY A 117 0.06 -11.85 6.15
N LEU A 118 0.23 -10.54 5.98
CA LEU A 118 1.49 -9.95 5.52
C LEU A 118 2.58 -10.03 6.59
N ASP A 119 2.23 -9.95 7.86
CA ASP A 119 3.14 -10.11 9.00
C ASP A 119 3.84 -11.47 8.95
N LYS A 120 3.09 -12.54 8.71
CA LYS A 120 3.63 -13.90 8.55
C LYS A 120 4.43 -14.06 7.25
N ARG A 121 3.88 -13.54 6.14
CA ARG A 121 4.48 -13.66 4.81
C ARG A 121 5.84 -12.99 4.71
N TYR A 122 6.00 -11.83 5.34
CA TYR A 122 7.23 -11.03 5.30
C TYR A 122 8.05 -11.10 6.60
N GLY A 123 7.57 -11.82 7.62
CA GLY A 123 8.26 -11.97 8.91
C GLY A 123 8.32 -10.66 9.71
N TYR A 124 7.31 -9.81 9.61
CA TYR A 124 7.28 -8.55 10.35
C TYR A 124 7.19 -8.78 11.86
N LYS A 125 8.04 -8.07 12.60
CA LYS A 125 8.09 -8.09 14.06
C LYS A 125 7.17 -7.01 14.61
N VAL A 126 5.87 -7.29 14.64
CA VAL A 126 4.87 -6.34 15.13
C VAL A 126 5.14 -5.97 16.58
N LYS A 127 5.44 -4.69 16.81
CA LYS A 127 5.55 -4.14 18.17
C LYS A 127 4.15 -4.03 18.78
N THR A 128 4.03 -4.27 20.08
CA THR A 128 2.77 -4.13 20.78
C THR A 128 2.29 -2.68 20.68
N VAL A 129 1.13 -2.47 20.08
CA VAL A 129 0.43 -1.18 20.07
C VAL A 129 -0.66 -1.27 21.12
N ALA A 130 -0.68 -0.37 22.08
CA ALA A 130 -1.55 -0.43 23.27
C ALA A 130 -3.07 -0.59 22.97
N ALA A 131 -3.51 -0.29 21.76
CA ALA A 131 -4.91 -0.42 21.33
C ALA A 131 -5.24 -1.74 20.60
N VAL A 132 -4.30 -2.70 20.47
CA VAL A 132 -4.55 -3.99 19.79
C VAL A 132 -5.00 -5.09 20.76
N ALA A 133 -5.14 -4.76 22.02
CA ALA A 133 -5.49 -5.69 23.12
C ALA A 133 -7.00 -5.71 23.47
N ALA A 134 -7.85 -5.36 22.50
CA ALA A 134 -9.31 -5.48 22.68
C ALA A 134 -9.93 -6.28 21.50
#